data_fb87f7b3fb73e97993badbb25f06c3c1
#
_entry.id   fb87f7b3fb73e97993badbb25f06c3c1
#
_cell.length_a   1.000
_cell.length_b   1.000
_cell.length_c   1.000
_cell.angle_alpha   90.00
_cell.angle_beta   90.00
_cell.angle_gamma   90.00
#
_symmetry.space_group_name_H-M   'P 1'
#
loop_
_entity.id
_entity.type
_entity.pdbx_description
1 polymer ?
#
loop_
_entity_poly.entity_id
_entity_poly.type
_entity_poly.pdbx_seq_one_letter_code
_entity_poly.pdbx_strand_id
1 'polypeptide(L)'
;MNLEALWHDLECGAYGEDLPLWRTLAGEAGGAVLDVGAGTGRVALDLAASDVVVVALDADARLLQALKHRAAGLRVETVVADARGFTLGRRFSLVLVPMQTLQLLGGPCGRKAFLRCGLNHLEPGGLMAAALADALNCFDEEHDMPPPADACEIGDVRYASQLVAVEDEGDRAAIHRRREIVGPGERYECQDIVIRLDRVSAHEVAAEGSQVGFLNERDLLIPQTEKYLGSTVVVLRAP
;
A
#
# COMPACT_ATOMS: atom_id res chain seq x y z
N MET A 1 20.68 -4.15 10.59
CA MET A 1 19.89 -3.41 9.60
C MET A 1 18.74 -4.31 9.13
N ASN A 2 17.51 -3.79 9.02
CA ASN A 2 16.36 -4.53 8.50
C ASN A 2 16.28 -4.29 6.98
N LEU A 3 16.78 -5.24 6.19
CA LEU A 3 16.82 -5.12 4.73
C LEU A 3 15.43 -5.04 4.08
N GLU A 4 14.44 -5.74 4.63
CA GLU A 4 13.06 -5.68 4.08
C GLU A 4 12.47 -4.28 4.23
N ALA A 5 12.69 -3.65 5.40
CA ALA A 5 12.25 -2.27 5.60
C ALA A 5 13.01 -1.30 4.69
N LEU A 6 14.30 -1.53 4.44
CA LEU A 6 15.09 -0.71 3.53
C LEU A 6 14.55 -0.81 2.10
N TRP A 7 14.30 -2.03 1.59
CA TRP A 7 13.74 -2.22 0.25
C TRP A 7 12.35 -1.60 0.11
N HIS A 8 11.50 -1.80 1.13
CA HIS A 8 10.17 -1.19 1.14
C HIS A 8 10.24 0.34 1.12
N ASP A 9 11.14 0.95 1.91
CA ASP A 9 11.32 2.39 1.91
C ASP A 9 11.84 2.92 0.57
N LEU A 10 12.78 2.19 -0.03
CA LEU A 10 13.37 2.56 -1.29
C LEU A 10 12.34 2.55 -2.43
N GLU A 11 11.49 1.52 -2.46
CA GLU A 11 10.51 1.28 -3.53
C GLU A 11 9.20 2.07 -3.34
N CYS A 12 8.82 2.38 -2.08
CA CYS A 12 7.52 2.97 -1.77
C CYS A 12 7.61 4.28 -0.96
N GLY A 13 8.70 4.49 -0.21
CA GLY A 13 8.78 5.56 0.79
C GLY A 13 8.79 6.98 0.20
N ALA A 14 9.28 7.15 -1.02
CA ALA A 14 9.33 8.46 -1.68
C ALA A 14 8.00 8.90 -2.31
N TYR A 15 6.99 8.02 -2.38
CA TYR A 15 5.68 8.35 -2.91
C TYR A 15 4.88 9.18 -1.90
N GLY A 16 4.52 10.40 -2.25
CA GLY A 16 3.80 11.33 -1.37
C GLY A 16 2.53 11.94 -1.98
N GLU A 17 2.23 11.60 -3.25
CA GLU A 17 1.15 12.21 -4.02
C GLU A 17 -0.24 11.91 -3.46
N ASP A 18 -0.38 10.80 -2.73
CA ASP A 18 -1.62 10.37 -2.09
C ASP A 18 -1.83 10.93 -0.67
N LEU A 19 -0.78 11.39 0.00
CA LEU A 19 -0.85 11.85 1.40
C LEU A 19 -1.86 12.97 1.64
N PRO A 20 -2.00 14.00 0.76
CA PRO A 20 -3.03 15.03 0.93
C PRO A 20 -4.45 14.47 0.95
N LEU A 21 -4.73 13.44 0.12
CA LEU A 21 -6.04 12.78 0.09
C LEU A 21 -6.32 12.05 1.39
N TRP A 22 -5.35 11.26 1.88
CA TRP A 22 -5.51 10.51 3.13
C TRP A 22 -5.69 11.42 4.33
N ARG A 23 -4.98 12.56 4.41
CA ARG A 23 -5.19 13.59 5.44
C ARG A 23 -6.60 14.18 5.39
N THR A 24 -7.10 14.47 4.20
CA THR A 24 -8.46 15.00 4.01
C THR A 24 -9.50 14.01 4.51
N LEU A 25 -9.43 12.75 4.08
CA LEU A 25 -10.37 11.71 4.50
C LEU A 25 -10.30 11.44 6.01
N ALA A 26 -9.10 11.42 6.60
CA ALA A 26 -8.92 11.23 8.04
C ALA A 26 -9.49 12.41 8.84
N GLY A 27 -9.30 13.65 8.37
CA GLY A 27 -9.86 14.86 8.98
C GLY A 27 -11.38 14.89 8.93
N GLU A 28 -11.98 14.52 7.79
CA GLU A 28 -13.44 14.44 7.62
C GLU A 28 -14.07 13.32 8.47
N ALA A 29 -13.39 12.17 8.57
CA ALA A 29 -13.86 11.05 9.37
C ALA A 29 -13.84 11.33 10.89
N GLY A 30 -12.88 12.13 11.36
CA GLY A 30 -12.82 12.66 12.74
C GLY A 30 -12.58 11.63 13.84
N GLY A 31 -12.29 10.38 13.52
CA GLY A 31 -12.11 9.28 14.46
C GLY A 31 -10.81 8.51 14.28
N ALA A 32 -10.74 7.30 14.84
CA ALA A 32 -9.59 6.42 14.68
C ALA A 32 -9.53 5.85 13.24
N VAL A 33 -8.33 5.74 12.71
CA VAL A 33 -8.05 5.24 11.36
C VAL A 33 -7.37 3.88 11.44
N LEU A 34 -7.80 2.94 10.59
CA LEU A 34 -7.09 1.68 10.32
C LEU A 34 -6.36 1.83 8.98
N ASP A 35 -5.03 1.76 9.00
CA ASP A 35 -4.16 1.73 7.82
C ASP A 35 -3.78 0.29 7.52
N VAL A 36 -4.25 -0.26 6.40
CA VAL A 36 -4.08 -1.67 6.00
C VAL A 36 -3.02 -1.80 4.92
N GLY A 37 -2.06 -2.69 5.15
CA GLY A 37 -0.84 -2.76 4.36
C GLY A 37 0.10 -1.60 4.69
N ALA A 38 0.18 -1.26 5.97
CA ALA A 38 0.86 -0.05 6.44
C ALA A 38 2.38 -0.06 6.17
N GLY A 39 2.98 -1.24 5.96
CA GLY A 39 4.40 -1.40 5.69
C GLY A 39 5.27 -0.77 6.76
N THR A 40 6.19 0.10 6.33
CA THR A 40 7.08 0.87 7.22
C THR A 40 6.46 2.14 7.75
N GLY A 41 5.18 2.41 7.41
CA GLY A 41 4.36 3.45 8.03
C GLY A 41 4.28 4.78 7.29
N ARG A 42 4.47 4.81 5.98
CA ARG A 42 4.43 6.04 5.19
C ARG A 42 3.15 6.87 5.45
N VAL A 43 1.98 6.25 5.39
CA VAL A 43 0.69 6.90 5.66
C VAL A 43 0.43 7.01 7.16
N ALA A 44 0.64 5.93 7.91
CA ALA A 44 0.38 5.90 9.36
C ALA A 44 1.15 6.99 10.13
N LEU A 45 2.44 7.20 9.83
CA LEU A 45 3.26 8.21 10.46
C LEU A 45 2.84 9.63 10.09
N ASP A 46 2.49 9.84 8.83
CA ASP A 46 2.03 11.13 8.32
C ASP A 46 0.72 11.58 9.00
N LEU A 47 -0.25 10.66 9.11
CA LEU A 47 -1.51 10.93 9.80
C LEU A 47 -1.30 11.14 11.30
N ALA A 48 -0.48 10.32 11.94
CA ALA A 48 -0.22 10.43 13.36
C ALA A 48 0.56 11.69 13.73
N ALA A 49 1.37 12.24 12.83
CA ALA A 49 2.01 13.54 13.00
C ALA A 49 1.01 14.70 13.05
N SER A 50 -0.23 14.48 12.58
CA SER A 50 -1.37 15.40 12.66
C SER A 50 -2.37 15.02 13.78
N ASP A 51 -1.89 14.34 14.84
CA ASP A 51 -2.66 13.90 16.00
C ASP A 51 -3.78 12.86 15.71
N VAL A 52 -3.82 12.27 14.53
CA VAL A 52 -4.76 11.18 14.23
C VAL A 52 -4.35 9.91 14.98
N VAL A 53 -5.32 9.21 15.58
CA VAL A 53 -5.10 7.87 16.17
C VAL A 53 -5.08 6.84 15.06
N VAL A 54 -3.97 6.16 14.85
CA VAL A 54 -3.80 5.19 13.78
C VAL A 54 -3.52 3.79 14.33
N VAL A 55 -4.24 2.80 13.80
CA VAL A 55 -3.85 1.39 13.89
C VAL A 55 -3.28 1.00 12.55
N ALA A 56 -2.02 0.58 12.54
CA ALA A 56 -1.29 0.16 11.36
C ALA A 56 -1.24 -1.37 11.31
N LEU A 57 -1.88 -1.95 10.31
CA LEU A 57 -1.96 -3.40 10.12
C LEU A 57 -1.13 -3.80 8.90
N ASP A 58 -0.28 -4.80 9.07
CA ASP A 58 0.48 -5.42 7.98
C ASP A 58 0.73 -6.91 8.28
N ALA A 59 0.91 -7.70 7.24
CA ALA A 59 1.26 -9.11 7.37
C ALA A 59 2.76 -9.31 7.69
N ASP A 60 3.62 -8.36 7.33
CA ASP A 60 5.06 -8.46 7.57
C ASP A 60 5.47 -7.78 8.90
N ALA A 61 5.74 -8.62 9.89
CA ALA A 61 6.21 -8.18 11.21
C ALA A 61 7.52 -7.37 11.15
N ARG A 62 8.38 -7.58 10.13
CA ARG A 62 9.67 -6.88 9.98
C ARG A 62 9.44 -5.43 9.58
N LEU A 63 8.45 -5.17 8.71
CA LEU A 63 8.06 -3.82 8.31
C LEU A 63 7.44 -3.08 9.49
N LEU A 64 6.50 -3.71 10.20
CA LEU A 64 5.87 -3.12 11.38
C LEU A 64 6.86 -2.87 12.52
N GLN A 65 7.92 -3.67 12.65
CA GLN A 65 8.98 -3.38 13.60
C GLN A 65 9.70 -2.06 13.27
N ALA A 66 9.97 -1.79 11.99
CA ALA A 66 10.55 -0.52 11.56
C ALA A 66 9.59 0.65 11.83
N LEU A 67 8.30 0.48 11.48
CA LEU A 67 7.26 1.45 11.81
C LEU A 67 7.20 1.76 13.31
N LYS A 68 7.18 0.74 14.16
CA LYS A 68 7.12 0.91 15.61
C LYS A 68 8.28 1.74 16.17
N HIS A 69 9.48 1.58 15.63
CA HIS A 69 10.63 2.40 16.02
C HIS A 69 10.47 3.86 15.58
N ARG A 70 9.92 4.10 14.39
CA ARG A 70 9.70 5.45 13.84
C ARG A 70 8.54 6.19 14.51
N ALA A 71 7.55 5.43 14.99
CA ALA A 71 6.35 5.95 15.63
C ALA A 71 6.55 6.38 17.09
N ALA A 72 7.80 6.41 17.61
CA ALA A 72 8.06 6.79 18.99
C ALA A 72 7.48 8.17 19.32
N GLY A 73 6.57 8.23 20.29
CA GLY A 73 5.87 9.46 20.68
C GLY A 73 4.64 9.82 19.84
N LEU A 74 4.33 9.04 18.79
CA LEU A 74 3.13 9.20 17.97
C LEU A 74 2.01 8.24 18.42
N ARG A 75 0.78 8.55 18.03
CA ARG A 75 -0.42 7.76 18.35
C ARG A 75 -0.64 6.64 17.33
N VAL A 76 0.36 5.75 17.18
CA VAL A 76 0.33 4.61 16.27
C VAL A 76 0.40 3.31 17.06
N GLU A 77 -0.56 2.42 16.84
CA GLU A 77 -0.53 1.04 17.28
C GLU A 77 -0.24 0.13 16.08
N THR A 78 0.64 -0.86 16.22
CA THR A 78 0.97 -1.80 15.13
C THR A 78 0.37 -3.17 15.39
N VAL A 79 -0.24 -3.78 14.36
CA VAL A 79 -0.88 -5.10 14.41
C VAL A 79 -0.36 -5.97 13.27
N VAL A 80 0.27 -7.09 13.60
CA VAL A 80 0.68 -8.10 12.62
C VAL A 80 -0.52 -9.00 12.33
N ALA A 81 -1.11 -8.90 11.14
CA ALA A 81 -2.23 -9.74 10.73
C ALA A 81 -2.39 -9.80 9.22
N ASP A 82 -3.03 -10.88 8.74
CA ASP A 82 -3.51 -10.96 7.36
C ASP A 82 -4.79 -10.11 7.21
N ALA A 83 -4.79 -9.18 6.24
CA ALA A 83 -5.93 -8.31 5.98
C ALA A 83 -7.22 -9.07 5.66
N ARG A 84 -7.13 -10.31 5.15
CA ARG A 84 -8.27 -11.15 4.80
C ARG A 84 -9.00 -11.74 6.01
N GLY A 85 -8.42 -11.63 7.22
CA GLY A 85 -9.03 -12.23 8.41
C GLY A 85 -8.37 -11.75 9.72
N PHE A 86 -8.74 -10.57 10.20
CA PHE A 86 -8.28 -10.03 11.48
C PHE A 86 -9.43 -9.71 12.41
N THR A 87 -9.13 -9.55 13.71
CA THR A 87 -10.09 -9.10 14.73
C THR A 87 -9.38 -8.17 15.71
N LEU A 88 -9.84 -6.92 15.82
CA LEU A 88 -9.19 -5.87 16.62
C LEU A 88 -10.01 -5.43 17.86
N GLY A 89 -11.19 -5.99 18.08
CA GLY A 89 -12.04 -5.68 19.24
C GLY A 89 -12.54 -4.22 19.29
N ARG A 90 -12.37 -3.47 18.21
CA ARG A 90 -12.83 -2.06 18.08
C ARG A 90 -13.21 -1.73 16.64
N ARG A 91 -13.89 -0.61 16.46
CA ARG A 91 -14.30 -0.08 15.16
C ARG A 91 -13.56 1.22 14.84
N PHE A 92 -13.56 1.59 13.57
CA PHE A 92 -12.87 2.74 13.02
C PHE A 92 -13.85 3.60 12.23
N SER A 93 -13.63 4.89 12.22
CA SER A 93 -14.37 5.81 11.34
C SER A 93 -13.88 5.72 9.89
N LEU A 94 -12.61 5.28 9.70
CA LEU A 94 -11.99 5.19 8.40
C LEU A 94 -11.05 3.97 8.33
N VAL A 95 -11.17 3.19 7.25
CA VAL A 95 -10.21 2.16 6.84
C VAL A 95 -9.53 2.64 5.57
N LEU A 96 -8.22 2.79 5.60
CA LEU A 96 -7.40 3.14 4.45
C LEU A 96 -6.68 1.91 3.91
N VAL A 97 -6.62 1.82 2.60
CA VAL A 97 -5.89 0.77 1.86
C VAL A 97 -5.04 1.46 0.79
N PRO A 98 -3.90 2.06 1.19
CA PRO A 98 -3.07 2.83 0.27
C PRO A 98 -2.38 1.98 -0.79
N MET A 99 -1.97 2.62 -1.87
CA MET A 99 -1.24 2.02 -2.98
C MET A 99 -1.96 0.80 -3.58
N GLN A 100 -1.23 -0.30 -3.82
CA GLN A 100 -1.76 -1.51 -4.46
C GLN A 100 -2.15 -2.62 -3.47
N THR A 101 -2.27 -2.32 -2.18
CA THR A 101 -2.51 -3.33 -1.14
C THR A 101 -3.71 -4.22 -1.45
N LEU A 102 -4.82 -3.63 -1.94
CA LEU A 102 -6.02 -4.38 -2.32
C LEU A 102 -5.77 -5.39 -3.44
N GLN A 103 -4.88 -5.06 -4.38
CA GLN A 103 -4.52 -5.90 -5.53
C GLN A 103 -3.57 -7.06 -5.17
N LEU A 104 -3.02 -7.07 -3.95
CA LEU A 104 -2.17 -8.13 -3.41
C LEU A 104 -2.93 -9.23 -2.66
N LEU A 105 -4.25 -9.11 -2.51
CA LEU A 105 -5.04 -9.99 -1.64
C LEU A 105 -5.43 -11.33 -2.27
N GLY A 106 -5.03 -11.63 -3.50
CA GLY A 106 -5.22 -12.94 -4.13
C GLY A 106 -6.59 -13.12 -4.76
N GLY A 107 -6.95 -12.20 -5.63
CA GLY A 107 -8.15 -12.27 -6.48
C GLY A 107 -9.45 -11.92 -5.75
N PRO A 108 -10.59 -12.13 -6.43
CA PRO A 108 -11.91 -11.75 -5.89
C PRO A 108 -12.25 -12.39 -4.55
N CYS A 109 -11.79 -13.62 -4.30
CA CYS A 109 -12.05 -14.30 -3.03
C CYS A 109 -11.33 -13.62 -1.87
N GLY A 110 -10.04 -13.27 -2.05
CA GLY A 110 -9.23 -12.59 -1.05
C GLY A 110 -9.74 -11.17 -0.79
N ARG A 111 -10.05 -10.41 -1.86
CA ARG A 111 -10.63 -9.06 -1.74
C ARG A 111 -11.97 -9.07 -1.00
N LYS A 112 -12.90 -9.98 -1.34
CA LYS A 112 -14.17 -10.09 -0.62
C LYS A 112 -14.03 -10.53 0.83
N ALA A 113 -13.04 -11.37 1.16
CA ALA A 113 -12.74 -11.71 2.54
C ALA A 113 -12.26 -10.47 3.31
N PHE A 114 -11.36 -9.68 2.73
CA PHE A 114 -10.91 -8.42 3.30
C PHE A 114 -12.06 -7.40 3.44
N LEU A 115 -12.87 -7.20 2.41
CA LEU A 115 -14.00 -6.26 2.45
C LEU A 115 -14.99 -6.61 3.58
N ARG A 116 -15.31 -7.90 3.79
CA ARG A 116 -16.14 -8.34 4.93
C ARG A 116 -15.46 -8.03 6.26
N CYS A 117 -14.16 -8.32 6.35
CA CYS A 117 -13.38 -8.05 7.55
C CYS A 117 -13.36 -6.55 7.87
N GLY A 118 -13.08 -5.72 6.87
CA GLY A 118 -13.07 -4.27 7.01
C GLY A 118 -14.44 -3.70 7.39
N LEU A 119 -15.53 -4.18 6.77
CA LEU A 119 -16.90 -3.77 7.11
C LEU A 119 -17.23 -4.03 8.59
N ASN A 120 -16.82 -5.17 9.12
CA ASN A 120 -17.02 -5.53 10.53
C ASN A 120 -16.26 -4.62 11.51
N HIS A 121 -15.21 -3.96 11.02
CA HIS A 121 -14.38 -3.04 11.81
C HIS A 121 -14.69 -1.56 11.56
N LEU A 122 -15.68 -1.25 10.71
CA LEU A 122 -16.15 0.12 10.52
C LEU A 122 -17.29 0.47 11.48
N GLU A 123 -17.30 1.71 11.92
CA GLU A 123 -18.45 2.32 12.56
C GLU A 123 -19.62 2.46 11.56
N PRO A 124 -20.89 2.50 12.01
CA PRO A 124 -21.99 2.84 11.11
C PRO A 124 -21.73 4.18 10.41
N GLY A 125 -21.86 4.20 9.07
CA GLY A 125 -21.52 5.36 8.25
C GLY A 125 -20.02 5.60 8.02
N GLY A 126 -19.13 4.79 8.60
CA GLY A 126 -17.68 4.86 8.38
C GLY A 126 -17.26 4.52 6.95
N LEU A 127 -16.09 4.95 6.55
CA LEU A 127 -15.59 4.82 5.18
C LEU A 127 -14.44 3.82 5.07
N MET A 128 -14.41 3.11 3.95
CA MET A 128 -13.22 2.42 3.45
C MET A 128 -12.78 3.09 2.16
N ALA A 129 -11.52 3.48 2.07
CA ALA A 129 -10.94 4.09 0.87
C ALA A 129 -9.72 3.27 0.42
N ALA A 130 -9.80 2.69 -0.79
CA ALA A 130 -8.79 1.79 -1.34
C ALA A 130 -8.25 2.33 -2.67
N ALA A 131 -6.93 2.54 -2.74
CA ALA A 131 -6.26 2.94 -3.96
C ALA A 131 -5.99 1.74 -4.86
N LEU A 132 -6.11 1.96 -6.17
CA LEU A 132 -5.84 0.98 -7.21
C LEU A 132 -4.84 1.54 -8.21
N ALA A 133 -3.89 0.73 -8.63
CA ALA A 133 -3.06 0.99 -9.81
C ALA A 133 -3.78 0.44 -11.04
N ASP A 134 -4.48 1.30 -11.77
CA ASP A 134 -5.31 0.91 -12.92
C ASP A 134 -4.54 0.92 -14.24
N ALA A 135 -3.44 1.67 -14.34
CA ALA A 135 -2.67 1.88 -15.56
C ALA A 135 -1.33 1.13 -15.54
N LEU A 136 -1.37 -0.18 -15.27
CA LEU A 136 -0.18 -1.03 -15.38
C LEU A 136 0.05 -1.41 -16.83
N ASN A 137 0.75 -0.53 -17.57
CA ASN A 137 1.16 -0.79 -18.94
C ASN A 137 2.31 -1.80 -18.97
N CYS A 138 2.32 -2.67 -19.99
CA CYS A 138 3.46 -3.55 -20.23
C CYS A 138 4.72 -2.73 -20.45
N PHE A 139 5.81 -3.19 -19.89
CA PHE A 139 7.12 -2.58 -19.97
C PHE A 139 8.19 -3.68 -20.02
N ASP A 140 9.25 -3.47 -20.78
CA ASP A 140 10.38 -4.38 -20.88
C ASP A 140 11.66 -3.56 -21.08
N GLU A 141 12.66 -3.73 -20.21
CA GLU A 141 13.93 -2.98 -20.28
C GLU A 141 14.73 -3.22 -21.55
N GLU A 142 14.49 -4.32 -22.27
CA GLU A 142 15.17 -4.62 -23.54
C GLU A 142 14.63 -3.76 -24.71
N HIS A 143 13.38 -3.28 -24.61
CA HIS A 143 12.68 -2.55 -25.67
C HIS A 143 12.30 -1.10 -25.26
N ASP A 144 12.22 -0.84 -23.98
CA ASP A 144 11.82 0.44 -23.41
C ASP A 144 12.96 1.03 -22.57
N MET A 145 12.98 2.35 -22.44
CA MET A 145 13.91 3.00 -21.50
C MET A 145 13.40 2.82 -20.07
N PRO A 146 14.15 2.10 -19.20
CA PRO A 146 13.71 1.90 -17.82
C PRO A 146 13.66 3.23 -17.04
N PRO A 147 12.71 3.38 -16.11
CA PRO A 147 12.75 4.50 -15.20
C PRO A 147 14.04 4.44 -14.36
N PRO A 148 14.51 5.56 -13.82
CA PRO A 148 15.66 5.56 -12.92
C PRO A 148 15.49 4.58 -11.77
N ALA A 149 16.58 3.88 -11.39
CA ALA A 149 16.55 3.01 -10.23
C ALA A 149 16.29 3.79 -8.95
N ASP A 150 15.45 3.25 -8.07
CA ASP A 150 15.37 3.73 -6.70
C ASP A 150 16.66 3.32 -5.98
N ALA A 151 17.45 4.28 -5.47
CA ALA A 151 18.76 3.97 -4.90
C ALA A 151 19.07 4.82 -3.66
N CYS A 152 19.84 4.23 -2.72
CA CYS A 152 20.42 4.93 -1.58
C CYS A 152 21.80 4.39 -1.23
N GLU A 153 22.55 5.15 -0.45
CA GLU A 153 23.85 4.75 0.09
C GLU A 153 23.81 4.75 1.62
N ILE A 154 24.31 3.69 2.23
CA ILE A 154 24.43 3.57 3.69
C ILE A 154 25.87 3.16 3.99
N GLY A 155 26.67 4.10 4.50
CA GLY A 155 28.12 3.94 4.60
C GLY A 155 28.72 3.76 3.19
N ASP A 156 29.52 2.72 3.02
CA ASP A 156 30.19 2.40 1.73
C ASP A 156 29.38 1.38 0.90
N VAL A 157 28.10 1.17 1.21
CA VAL A 157 27.24 0.20 0.51
C VAL A 157 26.12 0.93 -0.21
N ARG A 158 26.00 0.69 -1.51
CA ARG A 158 24.90 1.17 -2.35
C ARG A 158 23.83 0.07 -2.49
N TYR A 159 22.59 0.49 -2.28
CA TYR A 159 21.38 -0.31 -2.50
C TYR A 159 20.60 0.30 -3.66
N ALA A 160 20.19 -0.52 -4.62
CA ALA A 160 19.41 -0.07 -5.76
C ALA A 160 18.31 -1.07 -6.09
N SER A 161 17.12 -0.58 -6.44
CA SER A 161 16.00 -1.38 -6.94
C SER A 161 15.54 -0.81 -8.27
N GLN A 162 15.65 -1.62 -9.34
CA GLN A 162 15.32 -1.24 -10.71
C GLN A 162 14.06 -1.98 -11.15
N LEU A 163 13.10 -1.26 -11.73
CA LEU A 163 12.02 -1.87 -12.50
C LEU A 163 12.62 -2.45 -13.80
N VAL A 164 12.42 -3.75 -14.02
CA VAL A 164 12.97 -4.50 -15.16
C VAL A 164 11.90 -4.77 -16.21
N ALA A 165 10.73 -5.21 -15.77
CA ALA A 165 9.61 -5.48 -16.67
C ALA A 165 8.26 -5.37 -15.93
N VAL A 166 7.20 -5.13 -16.71
CA VAL A 166 5.80 -5.32 -16.31
C VAL A 166 5.14 -6.20 -17.35
N GLU A 167 4.81 -7.42 -16.97
CA GLU A 167 4.22 -8.44 -17.85
C GLU A 167 2.71 -8.56 -17.61
N ASP A 168 1.98 -8.86 -18.70
CA ASP A 168 0.55 -9.18 -18.63
C ASP A 168 0.37 -10.69 -18.46
N GLU A 169 -0.07 -11.12 -17.27
CA GLU A 169 -0.44 -12.51 -16.98
C GLU A 169 -1.96 -12.73 -17.06
N GLY A 170 -2.70 -11.87 -17.78
CA GLY A 170 -4.16 -11.93 -17.93
C GLY A 170 -4.89 -11.26 -16.78
N ASP A 171 -5.27 -12.01 -15.75
CA ASP A 171 -5.95 -11.48 -14.55
C ASP A 171 -4.99 -10.78 -13.56
N ARG A 172 -3.68 -10.76 -13.87
CA ARG A 172 -2.62 -10.12 -13.08
C ARG A 172 -1.65 -9.36 -13.94
N ALA A 173 -0.97 -8.41 -13.32
CA ALA A 173 0.26 -7.84 -13.82
C ALA A 173 1.43 -8.32 -12.95
N ALA A 174 2.49 -8.85 -13.57
CA ALA A 174 3.71 -9.22 -12.89
C ALA A 174 4.73 -8.08 -13.03
N ILE A 175 5.10 -7.49 -11.90
CA ILE A 175 6.10 -6.42 -11.82
C ILE A 175 7.42 -7.04 -11.43
N HIS A 176 8.39 -7.01 -12.33
CA HIS A 176 9.74 -7.54 -12.13
C HIS A 176 10.68 -6.43 -11.68
N ARG A 177 11.33 -6.62 -10.57
CA ARG A 177 12.33 -5.69 -10.04
C ARG A 177 13.64 -6.43 -9.77
N ARG A 178 14.75 -5.75 -10.05
CA ARG A 178 16.09 -6.21 -9.70
C ARG A 178 16.64 -5.38 -8.56
N ARG A 179 16.95 -6.04 -7.45
CA ARG A 179 17.57 -5.44 -6.27
C ARG A 179 19.04 -5.73 -6.26
N GLU A 180 19.86 -4.71 -6.10
CA GLU A 180 21.32 -4.79 -6.12
C GLU A 180 21.92 -4.21 -4.85
N ILE A 181 22.93 -4.88 -4.32
CA ILE A 181 23.74 -4.40 -3.19
C ILE A 181 25.19 -4.38 -3.66
N VAL A 182 25.77 -3.19 -3.71
CA VAL A 182 27.17 -2.98 -4.10
C VAL A 182 27.95 -2.46 -2.90
N GLY A 183 28.83 -3.31 -2.39
CA GLY A 183 29.68 -2.99 -1.23
C GLY A 183 31.12 -2.67 -1.65
N PRO A 184 31.97 -2.28 -0.67
CA PRO A 184 33.39 -2.04 -0.90
C PRO A 184 34.10 -3.31 -1.37
N GLY A 185 35.05 -3.15 -2.31
CA GLY A 185 35.82 -4.26 -2.88
C GLY A 185 35.04 -5.13 -3.85
N GLU A 186 34.11 -4.52 -4.61
CA GLU A 186 33.31 -5.20 -5.64
C GLU A 186 32.41 -6.33 -5.13
N ARG A 187 32.07 -6.33 -3.85
CA ARG A 187 31.01 -7.22 -3.35
C ARG A 187 29.71 -6.84 -4.00
N TYR A 188 29.15 -7.75 -4.79
CA TYR A 188 27.91 -7.55 -5.51
C TYR A 188 26.92 -8.66 -5.18
N GLU A 189 25.74 -8.27 -4.76
CA GLU A 189 24.61 -9.19 -4.58
C GLU A 189 23.47 -8.69 -5.47
N CYS A 190 22.80 -9.60 -6.14
CA CYS A 190 21.68 -9.32 -7.02
C CYS A 190 20.53 -10.29 -6.73
N GLN A 191 19.30 -9.75 -6.64
CA GLN A 191 18.09 -10.53 -6.43
C GLN A 191 16.97 -10.03 -7.34
N ASP A 192 16.39 -10.93 -8.13
CA ASP A 192 15.18 -10.63 -8.89
C ASP A 192 13.93 -10.91 -8.03
N ILE A 193 13.02 -9.93 -8.00
CA ILE A 193 11.76 -9.97 -7.26
C ILE A 193 10.62 -9.84 -8.24
N VAL A 194 9.56 -10.62 -8.05
CA VAL A 194 8.32 -10.52 -8.84
C VAL A 194 7.15 -10.25 -7.91
N ILE A 195 6.48 -9.12 -8.13
CA ILE A 195 5.27 -8.72 -7.42
C ILE A 195 4.09 -8.89 -8.37
N ARG A 196 3.09 -9.68 -7.99
CA ARG A 196 1.89 -9.89 -8.80
C ARG A 196 0.72 -9.12 -8.25
N LEU A 197 0.19 -8.20 -9.04
CA LEU A 197 -0.98 -7.41 -8.72
C LEU A 197 -2.19 -7.95 -9.50
N ASP A 198 -3.30 -8.18 -8.81
CA ASP A 198 -4.56 -8.50 -9.47
C ASP A 198 -4.98 -7.32 -10.36
N ARG A 199 -5.37 -7.60 -11.61
CA ARG A 199 -6.02 -6.61 -12.48
C ARG A 199 -7.48 -6.51 -12.05
N VAL A 200 -7.85 -5.39 -11.47
CA VAL A 200 -9.20 -5.12 -10.98
C VAL A 200 -9.52 -3.65 -11.19
N SER A 201 -10.68 -3.37 -11.72
CA SER A 201 -11.18 -2.01 -11.91
C SER A 201 -11.89 -1.50 -10.65
N ALA A 202 -12.03 -0.19 -10.53
CA ALA A 202 -12.83 0.43 -9.47
C ALA A 202 -14.28 -0.06 -9.48
N HIS A 203 -14.87 -0.25 -10.67
CA HIS A 203 -16.21 -0.78 -10.81
C HIS A 203 -16.36 -2.21 -10.24
N GLU A 204 -15.39 -3.09 -10.48
CA GLU A 204 -15.40 -4.46 -9.92
C GLU A 204 -15.26 -4.44 -8.40
N VAL A 205 -14.37 -3.60 -7.85
CA VAL A 205 -14.23 -3.44 -6.38
C VAL A 205 -15.52 -2.89 -5.76
N ALA A 206 -16.14 -1.90 -6.38
CA ALA A 206 -17.44 -1.36 -5.94
C ALA A 206 -18.55 -2.43 -5.97
N ALA A 207 -18.57 -3.27 -7.01
CA ALA A 207 -19.52 -4.40 -7.10
C ALA A 207 -19.24 -5.47 -6.02
N GLU A 208 -17.97 -5.81 -5.76
CA GLU A 208 -17.56 -6.71 -4.67
C GLU A 208 -17.95 -6.13 -3.30
N GLY A 209 -17.78 -4.80 -3.10
CA GLY A 209 -18.20 -4.08 -1.90
C GLY A 209 -19.71 -4.17 -1.67
N SER A 210 -20.52 -3.93 -2.71
CA SER A 210 -21.97 -4.04 -2.65
C SER A 210 -22.44 -5.46 -2.29
N GLN A 211 -21.78 -6.49 -2.82
CA GLN A 211 -22.07 -7.89 -2.47
C GLN A 211 -21.78 -8.22 -1.00
N VAL A 212 -20.90 -7.48 -0.37
CA VAL A 212 -20.54 -7.63 1.04
C VAL A 212 -21.45 -6.79 1.96
N GLY A 213 -22.11 -5.78 1.42
CA GLY A 213 -23.04 -4.92 2.16
C GLY A 213 -22.61 -3.45 2.29
N PHE A 214 -21.56 -3.03 1.61
CA PHE A 214 -21.21 -1.63 1.51
C PHE A 214 -22.16 -0.85 0.60
N LEU A 215 -22.27 0.43 0.86
CA LEU A 215 -22.82 1.44 -0.04
C LEU A 215 -21.67 2.04 -0.85
N ASN A 216 -21.86 2.21 -2.16
CA ASN A 216 -20.85 2.84 -3.00
C ASN A 216 -20.92 4.36 -2.87
N GLU A 217 -19.78 5.00 -2.72
CA GLU A 217 -19.60 6.45 -2.80
C GLU A 217 -18.95 6.82 -4.14
N ARG A 218 -18.75 8.12 -4.36
CA ARG A 218 -18.02 8.60 -5.53
C ARG A 218 -16.54 8.28 -5.40
N ASP A 219 -15.97 7.66 -6.42
CA ASP A 219 -14.54 7.43 -6.51
C ASP A 219 -13.75 8.75 -6.51
N LEU A 220 -12.58 8.72 -5.90
CA LEU A 220 -11.63 9.82 -5.86
C LEU A 220 -10.44 9.51 -6.77
N LEU A 221 -9.67 10.52 -7.13
CA LEU A 221 -8.51 10.38 -8.02
C LEU A 221 -7.27 10.97 -7.36
N ILE A 222 -6.18 10.22 -7.45
CA ILE A 222 -4.84 10.73 -7.22
C ILE A 222 -4.24 10.99 -8.61
N PRO A 223 -3.92 12.24 -8.95
CA PRO A 223 -3.49 12.58 -10.29
C PRO A 223 -2.12 11.96 -10.61
N GLN A 224 -1.93 11.63 -11.89
CA GLN A 224 -0.63 11.23 -12.41
C GLN A 224 0.34 12.43 -12.36
N THR A 225 1.61 12.13 -12.08
CA THR A 225 2.74 13.08 -12.16
C THR A 225 3.76 12.60 -13.18
N GLU A 226 4.83 13.36 -13.38
CA GLU A 226 5.93 12.90 -14.25
C GLU A 226 6.62 11.63 -13.71
N LYS A 227 6.59 11.43 -12.41
CA LYS A 227 7.30 10.32 -11.73
C LYS A 227 6.38 9.14 -11.38
N TYR A 228 5.11 9.42 -11.08
CA TYR A 228 4.18 8.41 -10.56
C TYR A 228 2.91 8.32 -11.39
N LEU A 229 2.46 7.09 -11.60
CA LEU A 229 1.14 6.82 -12.19
C LEU A 229 0.05 7.33 -11.25
N GLY A 230 -1.07 7.80 -11.83
CA GLY A 230 -2.26 8.13 -11.06
C GLY A 230 -2.91 6.87 -10.48
N SER A 231 -3.86 7.09 -9.57
CA SER A 231 -4.63 6.00 -8.96
C SER A 231 -6.09 6.39 -8.83
N THR A 232 -6.98 5.44 -9.08
CA THR A 232 -8.38 5.56 -8.68
C THR A 232 -8.52 5.07 -7.25
N VAL A 233 -9.20 5.85 -6.40
CA VAL A 233 -9.49 5.49 -5.01
C VAL A 233 -10.97 5.17 -4.90
N VAL A 234 -11.28 3.89 -4.73
CA VAL A 234 -12.66 3.42 -4.50
C VAL A 234 -13.05 3.74 -3.08
N VAL A 235 -14.19 4.42 -2.92
CA VAL A 235 -14.74 4.77 -1.61
C VAL A 235 -16.03 4.01 -1.36
N LEU A 236 -16.05 3.30 -0.24
CA LEU A 236 -17.17 2.46 0.20
C LEU A 236 -17.62 2.93 1.59
N ARG A 237 -18.93 3.01 1.82
CA ARG A 237 -19.52 3.39 3.12
C ARG A 237 -20.15 2.21 3.82
N ALA A 238 -19.88 2.03 5.10
CA ALA A 238 -20.62 1.11 5.96
C ALA A 238 -22.07 1.62 6.16
N PRO A 239 -23.09 0.75 6.13
CA PRO A 239 -24.48 1.12 6.35
C PRO A 239 -24.75 1.66 7.75
#